data_b40558b6c08d09ae212b1db85e7702ac
#
_entry.id   b40558b6c08d09ae212b1db85e7702ac
#
_cell.length_a   1.000
_cell.length_b   1.000
_cell.length_c   1.000
_cell.angle_alpha   90.00
_cell.angle_beta   90.00
_cell.angle_gamma   90.00
#
_symmetry.space_group_name_H-M   'P 1'
#
loop_
_entity.id
_entity.type
_entity.pdbx_description
1 polymer ?
#
loop_
_entity_poly.entity_id
_entity_poly.type
_entity_poly.pdbx_seq_one_letter_code
_entity_poly.pdbx_strand_id
1 'polypeptide(L)'
;MTPILRKFLMKRVITYGSFDLLHYGHIELLRRAKEMGDYLIVALSTDEFSASKGKRAYFSFDQRKAMLEAIRYVDLVVPEQTWGQKSRDIDEYGIDVFVIGDDWIGTFDEQLEGRCEIAYLPRTPEIGSAQGWPCREGWEDAQEALVR
;
A
#
# COMPACT_ATOMS: atom_id res chain seq x y z
N MET A 1 -25.78 -12.72 -14.06
CA MET A 1 -25.12 -11.40 -13.91
C MET A 1 -24.08 -11.26 -15.02
N THR A 2 -24.18 -10.23 -15.84
CA THR A 2 -23.23 -9.98 -16.92
C THR A 2 -21.86 -9.57 -16.36
N PRO A 3 -20.75 -9.83 -17.07
CA PRO A 3 -19.42 -9.38 -16.64
C PRO A 3 -19.35 -7.87 -16.40
N ILE A 4 -20.11 -7.09 -17.15
CA ILE A 4 -20.18 -5.63 -17.03
C ILE A 4 -20.85 -5.23 -15.70
N LEU A 5 -21.98 -5.84 -15.36
CA LEU A 5 -22.68 -5.61 -14.09
C LEU A 5 -21.80 -6.01 -12.89
N ARG A 6 -21.05 -7.09 -13.01
CA ARG A 6 -20.12 -7.53 -11.98
C ARG A 6 -19.01 -6.49 -11.73
N LYS A 7 -18.53 -5.85 -12.79
CA LYS A 7 -17.54 -4.78 -12.71
C LYS A 7 -18.09 -3.54 -12.00
N PHE A 8 -19.35 -3.20 -12.23
CA PHE A 8 -20.01 -2.05 -11.57
C PHE A 8 -20.38 -2.33 -10.11
N LEU A 9 -20.64 -3.58 -9.74
CA LEU A 9 -21.00 -3.97 -8.38
C LEU A 9 -19.79 -4.28 -7.49
N MET A 10 -18.61 -4.41 -8.09
CA MET A 10 -17.37 -4.71 -7.37
C MET A 10 -16.82 -3.45 -6.70
N LYS A 11 -16.79 -3.46 -5.37
CA LYS A 11 -16.19 -2.38 -4.59
C LYS A 11 -14.67 -2.46 -4.64
N ARG A 12 -14.04 -1.41 -5.16
CA ARG A 12 -12.61 -1.35 -5.39
C ARG A 12 -11.92 -0.49 -4.35
N VAL A 13 -10.86 -1.03 -3.79
CA VAL A 13 -10.04 -0.39 -2.76
C VAL A 13 -8.64 -0.17 -3.31
N ILE A 14 -8.05 0.98 -3.02
CA ILE A 14 -6.65 1.25 -3.32
C ILE A 14 -5.89 1.68 -2.07
N THR A 15 -4.65 1.23 -1.96
CA THR A 15 -3.70 1.71 -0.96
C THR A 15 -2.36 2.00 -1.62
N TYR A 16 -1.58 2.88 -1.00
CA TYR A 16 -0.30 3.36 -1.51
C TYR A 16 0.81 3.09 -0.51
N GLY A 17 1.99 2.79 -0.98
CA GLY A 17 3.14 2.66 -0.10
C GLY A 17 4.36 2.05 -0.77
N SER A 18 5.45 1.98 -0.03
CA SER A 18 6.69 1.34 -0.46
C SER A 18 6.69 -0.16 -0.23
N PHE A 19 6.01 -0.63 0.79
CA PHE A 19 5.89 -2.05 1.16
C PHE A 19 7.23 -2.79 1.12
N ASP A 20 8.25 -2.12 1.63
CA ASP A 20 9.59 -2.67 1.71
C ASP A 20 9.74 -3.52 2.97
N LEU A 21 10.51 -4.60 2.89
CA LEU A 21 10.72 -5.51 4.01
C LEU A 21 9.41 -5.92 4.66
N LEU A 22 8.55 -6.57 3.90
CA LEU A 22 7.22 -6.97 4.34
C LEU A 22 7.24 -7.67 5.69
N HIS A 23 6.36 -7.22 6.57
CA HIS A 23 6.17 -7.77 7.90
C HIS A 23 4.69 -7.92 8.22
N TYR A 24 4.39 -8.47 9.41
CA TYR A 24 3.00 -8.74 9.82
C TYR A 24 2.11 -7.49 9.76
N GLY A 25 2.63 -6.32 10.13
CA GLY A 25 1.89 -5.06 10.05
C GLY A 25 1.42 -4.71 8.64
N HIS A 26 2.26 -4.94 7.63
CA HIS A 26 1.87 -4.77 6.24
C HIS A 26 0.76 -5.76 5.84
N ILE A 27 0.88 -7.01 6.24
CA ILE A 27 -0.12 -8.04 5.93
C ILE A 27 -1.47 -7.69 6.55
N GLU A 28 -1.48 -7.24 7.80
CA GLU A 28 -2.69 -6.80 8.49
C GLU A 28 -3.35 -5.60 7.82
N LEU A 29 -2.55 -4.61 7.40
CA LEU A 29 -3.06 -3.47 6.64
C LEU A 29 -3.75 -3.94 5.35
N LEU A 30 -3.09 -4.81 4.59
CA LEU A 30 -3.62 -5.33 3.33
C LEU A 30 -4.88 -6.18 3.55
N ARG A 31 -4.90 -7.01 4.59
CA ARG A 31 -6.09 -7.79 4.97
C ARG A 31 -7.27 -6.87 5.27
N ARG A 32 -7.05 -5.87 6.11
CA ARG A 32 -8.10 -4.92 6.52
C ARG A 32 -8.57 -4.06 5.35
N ALA A 33 -7.66 -3.65 4.48
CA ALA A 33 -8.00 -2.92 3.26
C ALA A 33 -8.86 -3.78 2.33
N LYS A 34 -8.50 -5.05 2.15
CA LYS A 34 -9.29 -5.99 1.32
C LYS A 34 -10.70 -6.19 1.89
N GLU A 35 -10.86 -6.26 3.20
CA GLU A 35 -12.16 -6.40 3.86
C GLU A 35 -13.10 -5.21 3.62
N MET A 36 -12.56 -4.05 3.23
CA MET A 36 -13.35 -2.86 2.92
C MET A 36 -13.98 -2.89 1.53
N GLY A 37 -13.68 -3.88 0.74
CA GLY A 37 -14.24 -4.05 -0.60
C GLY A 37 -14.02 -5.45 -1.16
N ASP A 38 -14.12 -5.57 -2.47
CA ASP A 38 -14.04 -6.85 -3.18
C ASP A 38 -12.74 -7.01 -3.95
N TYR A 39 -12.08 -5.90 -4.26
CA TYR A 39 -10.90 -5.88 -5.12
C TYR A 39 -9.88 -4.87 -4.57
N LEU A 40 -8.68 -5.34 -4.24
CA LEU A 40 -7.63 -4.50 -3.67
C LEU A 40 -6.52 -4.24 -4.69
N ILE A 41 -6.30 -2.96 -4.95
CA ILE A 41 -5.18 -2.47 -5.75
C ILE A 41 -4.13 -1.88 -4.80
N VAL A 42 -2.88 -2.24 -5.00
CA VAL A 42 -1.74 -1.64 -4.30
C VAL A 42 -0.94 -0.81 -5.28
N ALA A 43 -0.88 0.49 -5.06
CA ALA A 43 -0.01 1.39 -5.79
C ALA A 43 1.35 1.44 -5.08
N LEU A 44 2.34 0.82 -5.71
CA LEU A 44 3.66 0.57 -5.14
C LEU A 44 4.64 1.64 -5.60
N SER A 45 5.29 2.33 -4.66
CA SER A 45 6.29 3.35 -4.96
C SER A 45 7.42 2.77 -5.81
N THR A 46 7.69 3.39 -6.94
CA THR A 46 8.84 3.04 -7.78
C THR A 46 10.15 3.40 -7.09
N ASP A 47 11.26 2.82 -7.51
CA ASP A 47 12.58 3.14 -6.95
C ASP A 47 12.93 4.61 -7.21
N GLU A 48 12.59 5.14 -8.38
CA GLU A 48 12.79 6.53 -8.75
C GLU A 48 11.95 7.48 -7.90
N PHE A 49 10.69 7.14 -7.66
CA PHE A 49 9.82 7.95 -6.80
C PHE A 49 10.31 7.94 -5.35
N SER A 50 10.73 6.79 -4.84
CA SER A 50 11.34 6.68 -3.51
C SER A 50 12.60 7.54 -3.39
N ALA A 51 13.46 7.52 -4.40
CA ALA A 51 14.67 8.36 -4.44
C ALA A 51 14.33 9.86 -4.43
N SER A 52 13.28 10.28 -5.12
CA SER A 52 12.82 11.67 -5.11
C SER A 52 12.37 12.15 -3.73
N LYS A 53 11.96 11.23 -2.86
CA LYS A 53 11.59 11.49 -1.46
C LYS A 53 12.77 11.36 -0.50
N GLY A 54 13.98 11.14 -1.00
CA GLY A 54 15.18 10.89 -0.18
C GLY A 54 15.17 9.52 0.50
N LYS A 55 14.42 8.56 -0.03
CA LYS A 55 14.30 7.20 0.52
C LYS A 55 14.90 6.19 -0.43
N ARG A 56 15.45 5.12 0.12
CA ARG A 56 15.94 3.98 -0.63
C ARG A 56 15.32 2.72 -0.07
N ALA A 57 14.59 1.98 -0.91
CA ALA A 57 14.06 0.68 -0.55
C ALA A 57 15.19 -0.35 -0.55
N TYR A 58 15.10 -1.31 0.36
CA TYR A 58 16.01 -2.46 0.41
C TYR A 58 15.86 -3.36 -0.81
N PHE A 59 14.59 -3.73 -1.09
CA PHE A 59 14.25 -4.50 -2.28
C PHE A 59 13.89 -3.59 -3.45
N SER A 60 14.28 -3.99 -4.66
CA SER A 60 13.89 -3.30 -5.88
C SER A 60 12.37 -3.27 -6.06
N PHE A 61 11.89 -2.37 -6.90
CA PHE A 61 10.46 -2.33 -7.27
C PHE A 61 9.95 -3.70 -7.74
N ASP A 62 10.68 -4.36 -8.62
CA ASP A 62 10.27 -5.65 -9.18
C ASP A 62 10.18 -6.74 -8.09
N GLN A 63 11.12 -6.76 -7.16
CA GLN A 63 11.10 -7.70 -6.03
C GLN A 63 9.94 -7.41 -5.08
N ARG A 64 9.70 -6.15 -4.75
CA ARG A 64 8.58 -5.74 -3.89
C ARG A 64 7.23 -6.04 -4.56
N LYS A 65 7.13 -5.79 -5.86
CA LYS A 65 5.94 -6.14 -6.65
C LYS A 65 5.66 -7.64 -6.62
N ALA A 66 6.67 -8.46 -6.87
CA ALA A 66 6.54 -9.92 -6.84
C ALA A 66 6.06 -10.42 -5.46
N MET A 67 6.59 -9.87 -4.38
CA MET A 67 6.17 -10.23 -3.03
C MET A 67 4.71 -9.82 -2.75
N LEU A 68 4.30 -8.64 -3.17
CA LEU A 68 2.90 -8.18 -3.03
C LEU A 68 1.95 -9.04 -3.85
N GLU A 69 2.33 -9.41 -5.06
CA GLU A 69 1.51 -10.27 -5.92
C GLU A 69 1.33 -11.68 -5.35
N ALA A 70 2.21 -12.12 -4.49
CA ALA A 70 2.09 -13.39 -3.78
C ALA A 70 1.14 -13.34 -2.56
N ILE A 71 0.74 -12.15 -2.14
CA ILE A 71 -0.16 -11.97 -1.00
C ILE A 71 -1.60 -12.18 -1.45
N ARG A 72 -2.29 -13.10 -0.78
CA ARG A 72 -3.67 -13.49 -1.12
C ARG A 72 -4.69 -12.36 -1.13
N TYR A 73 -4.42 -11.26 -0.43
CA TYR A 73 -5.35 -10.13 -0.33
C TYR A 73 -5.21 -9.14 -1.48
N VAL A 74 -4.09 -9.18 -2.20
CA VAL A 74 -3.76 -8.22 -3.27
C VAL A 74 -4.24 -8.76 -4.62
N ASP A 75 -5.02 -7.97 -5.32
CA ASP A 75 -5.56 -8.34 -6.64
C ASP A 75 -4.76 -7.72 -7.79
N LEU A 76 -4.21 -6.54 -7.59
CA LEU A 76 -3.44 -5.83 -8.62
C LEU A 76 -2.38 -4.94 -7.97
N VAL A 77 -1.18 -4.93 -8.53
CA VAL A 77 -0.11 -4.00 -8.17
C VAL A 77 0.14 -3.06 -9.33
N VAL A 78 0.12 -1.76 -9.06
CA VAL A 78 0.39 -0.69 -10.04
C VAL A 78 1.51 0.22 -9.52
N PRO A 79 2.27 0.89 -10.39
CA PRO A 79 3.34 1.77 -9.91
C PRO A 79 2.80 3.09 -9.35
N GLU A 80 3.39 3.56 -8.26
CA GLU A 80 3.27 4.93 -7.80
C GLU A 80 4.52 5.71 -8.20
N GLN A 81 4.36 6.69 -9.07
CA GLN A 81 5.45 7.47 -9.67
C GLN A 81 5.45 8.92 -9.20
N THR A 82 4.31 9.46 -8.76
CA THR A 82 4.16 10.85 -8.32
C THR A 82 3.16 10.98 -7.18
N TRP A 83 3.27 12.04 -6.40
CA TRP A 83 2.29 12.38 -5.37
C TRP A 83 0.91 12.71 -5.96
N GLY A 84 0.89 13.35 -7.11
CA GLY A 84 -0.33 13.86 -7.73
C GLY A 84 -1.15 12.84 -8.50
N GLN A 85 -0.66 11.61 -8.69
CA GLN A 85 -1.37 10.62 -9.50
C GLN A 85 -2.63 10.05 -8.85
N LYS A 86 -2.82 10.26 -7.55
CA LYS A 86 -3.92 9.65 -6.79
C LYS A 86 -5.29 9.95 -7.36
N SER A 87 -5.57 11.20 -7.72
CA SER A 87 -6.86 11.57 -8.31
C SER A 87 -7.10 10.91 -9.66
N ARG A 88 -6.05 10.82 -10.50
CA ARG A 88 -6.12 10.09 -11.78
C ARG A 88 -6.35 8.60 -11.55
N ASP A 89 -5.63 7.99 -10.61
CA ASP A 89 -5.75 6.56 -10.31
C ASP A 89 -7.16 6.21 -9.84
N ILE A 90 -7.76 7.06 -9.02
CA ILE A 90 -9.14 6.86 -8.53
C ILE A 90 -10.11 6.82 -9.69
N ASP A 91 -9.99 7.73 -10.64
CA ASP A 91 -10.85 7.78 -11.82
C ASP A 91 -10.56 6.62 -12.77
N GLU A 92 -9.27 6.34 -13.05
CA GLU A 92 -8.84 5.31 -14.00
C GLU A 92 -9.22 3.89 -13.54
N TYR A 93 -9.01 3.59 -12.27
CA TYR A 93 -9.29 2.26 -11.72
C TYR A 93 -10.70 2.13 -11.12
N GLY A 94 -11.51 3.19 -11.14
CA GLY A 94 -12.85 3.16 -10.58
C GLY A 94 -12.87 2.86 -9.08
N ILE A 95 -12.04 3.57 -8.33
CA ILE A 95 -11.85 3.33 -6.90
C ILE A 95 -13.01 3.87 -6.07
N ASP A 96 -13.51 3.05 -5.17
CA ASP A 96 -14.57 3.41 -4.21
C ASP A 96 -14.00 3.83 -2.86
N VAL A 97 -12.89 3.21 -2.43
CA VAL A 97 -12.25 3.47 -1.12
C VAL A 97 -10.75 3.62 -1.28
N PHE A 98 -10.21 4.73 -0.78
CA PHE A 98 -8.79 4.94 -0.60
C PHE A 98 -8.43 4.62 0.85
N VAL A 99 -7.50 3.71 1.06
CA VAL A 99 -7.05 3.26 2.38
C VAL A 99 -5.61 3.64 2.60
N ILE A 100 -5.30 4.23 3.74
CA ILE A 100 -3.93 4.55 4.13
C ILE A 100 -3.80 4.50 5.66
N GLY A 101 -2.57 4.42 6.16
CA GLY A 101 -2.31 4.48 7.60
C GLY A 101 -2.74 5.82 8.22
N ASP A 102 -3.10 5.79 9.49
CA ASP A 102 -3.58 6.98 10.22
C ASP A 102 -2.53 8.07 10.42
N ASP A 103 -1.25 7.78 10.19
CA ASP A 103 -0.19 8.80 10.16
C ASP A 103 -0.43 9.91 9.13
N TRP A 104 -1.28 9.63 8.15
CA TRP A 104 -1.58 10.52 7.03
C TRP A 104 -2.94 11.20 7.14
N ILE A 105 -3.59 11.16 8.31
CA ILE A 105 -4.92 11.77 8.51
C ILE A 105 -4.93 13.21 8.01
N GLY A 106 -5.89 13.50 7.13
CA GLY A 106 -6.11 14.82 6.57
C GLY A 106 -5.22 15.18 5.38
N THR A 107 -4.12 14.48 5.14
CA THR A 107 -3.14 14.83 4.10
C THR A 107 -3.72 14.80 2.69
N PHE A 108 -4.60 13.84 2.42
CA PHE A 108 -5.16 13.62 1.08
C PHE A 108 -6.63 14.01 0.96
N ASP A 109 -7.24 14.49 2.03
CA ASP A 109 -8.68 14.78 2.06
C ASP A 109 -9.07 15.79 0.98
N GLU A 110 -8.33 16.90 0.85
CA GLU A 110 -8.61 17.93 -0.15
C GLU A 110 -8.48 17.41 -1.58
N GLN A 111 -7.43 16.64 -1.86
CA GLN A 111 -7.17 16.08 -3.18
C GLN A 111 -8.24 15.09 -3.62
N LEU A 112 -8.80 14.33 -2.69
CA LEU A 112 -9.70 13.21 -2.95
C LEU A 112 -11.17 13.50 -2.59
N GLU A 113 -11.46 14.68 -2.07
CA GLU A 113 -12.81 15.07 -1.70
C GLU A 113 -13.80 14.92 -2.87
N GLY A 114 -14.90 14.23 -2.61
CA GLY A 114 -15.94 13.98 -3.61
C GLY A 114 -15.60 12.93 -4.67
N ARG A 115 -14.40 12.33 -4.61
CA ARG A 115 -13.96 11.31 -5.58
C ARG A 115 -14.14 9.89 -5.06
N CYS A 116 -13.85 9.65 -3.80
CA CYS A 116 -13.98 8.36 -3.15
C CYS A 116 -14.06 8.52 -1.63
N GLU A 117 -14.42 7.44 -0.95
CA GLU A 117 -14.30 7.34 0.50
C GLU A 117 -12.82 7.24 0.89
N ILE A 118 -12.44 7.88 2.00
CA ILE A 118 -11.09 7.80 2.56
C ILE A 118 -11.15 7.12 3.91
N ALA A 119 -10.40 6.04 4.07
CA ALA A 119 -10.31 5.28 5.31
C ALA A 119 -8.88 5.33 5.85
N TYR A 120 -8.73 5.85 7.05
CA TYR A 120 -7.48 5.87 7.78
C TYR A 120 -7.45 4.72 8.76
N LEU A 121 -6.51 3.79 8.58
CA LEU A 121 -6.39 2.61 9.43
C LEU A 121 -5.32 2.82 10.50
N PRO A 122 -5.62 2.54 11.77
CA PRO A 122 -4.62 2.58 12.82
C PRO A 122 -3.54 1.53 12.58
N ARG A 123 -2.31 1.84 13.01
CA ARG A 123 -1.21 0.88 12.96
C ARG A 123 -1.53 -0.35 13.81
N THR A 124 -1.05 -1.50 13.34
CA THR A 124 -1.05 -2.70 14.16
C THR A 124 -0.13 -2.47 15.36
N PRO A 125 -0.63 -2.58 16.60
CA PRO A 125 0.18 -2.34 17.78
C PRO A 125 1.43 -3.21 17.81
N GLU A 126 2.54 -2.66 18.31
CA GLU A 126 3.82 -3.34 18.55
C GLU A 126 4.56 -3.79 17.27
N ILE A 127 4.07 -3.45 16.07
CA ILE A 127 4.71 -3.83 14.82
C ILE A 127 4.81 -2.61 13.91
N GLY A 128 6.02 -2.24 13.57
CA GLY A 128 6.29 -1.18 12.60
C GLY A 128 7.75 -1.20 12.19
N SER A 129 8.04 -0.83 10.96
CA SER A 129 9.39 -0.79 10.41
C SER A 129 10.32 0.18 11.14
N ALA A 130 9.79 1.12 11.93
CA ALA A 130 10.59 2.12 12.63
C ALA A 130 10.54 2.03 14.16
N GLN A 131 9.55 1.36 14.78
CA GLN A 131 9.32 1.45 16.22
C GLN A 131 8.86 0.18 16.91
N GLY A 132 8.71 -0.93 16.22
CA GLY A 132 7.94 -2.03 16.77
C GLY A 132 8.63 -3.38 16.89
N TRP A 133 9.86 -3.50 16.46
CA TRP A 133 10.60 -4.73 16.71
C TRP A 133 11.18 -4.71 18.12
N PRO A 134 10.93 -5.74 18.93
CA PRO A 134 11.52 -5.81 20.27
C PRO A 134 13.05 -5.95 20.25
N CYS A 135 13.65 -6.10 19.07
CA CYS A 135 15.09 -6.20 18.84
C CYS A 135 15.51 -5.33 17.65
N ARG A 136 15.70 -4.05 17.89
CA ARG A 136 16.30 -3.14 16.90
C ARG A 136 17.68 -3.63 16.47
N GLU A 137 18.42 -4.20 17.41
CA GLU A 137 19.75 -4.81 17.20
C GLU A 137 19.67 -6.04 16.27
N GLY A 138 18.69 -6.90 16.45
CA GLY A 138 18.50 -8.09 15.60
C GLY A 138 18.02 -7.77 14.19
N TRP A 139 17.46 -6.60 13.98
CA TRP A 139 17.01 -6.12 12.66
C TRP A 139 18.19 -5.66 11.79
N GLU A 140 19.11 -4.91 12.38
CA GLU A 140 20.34 -4.48 11.69
C GLU A 140 21.18 -5.68 11.29
N ASP A 141 21.34 -6.66 12.18
CA ASP A 141 22.01 -7.93 11.91
C ASP A 141 21.31 -8.75 10.80
N ALA A 142 19.97 -8.77 10.79
CA ALA A 142 19.21 -9.44 9.75
C ALA A 142 19.33 -8.76 8.38
N GLN A 143 19.41 -7.43 8.36
CA GLN A 143 19.68 -6.67 7.13
C GLN A 143 21.07 -6.97 6.58
N GLU A 144 22.09 -7.03 7.43
CA GLU A 144 23.46 -7.37 7.02
C GLU A 144 23.55 -8.82 6.53
N ALA A 145 22.84 -9.75 7.15
CA ALA A 145 22.82 -11.15 6.73
C ALA A 145 22.14 -11.35 5.36
N LEU A 146 21.15 -10.53 5.02
CA LEU A 146 20.46 -10.58 3.72
C LEU A 146 21.28 -9.96 2.58
N VAL A 147 22.29 -9.12 2.90
CA VAL A 147 23.18 -8.49 1.92
C VAL A 147 24.36 -9.40 1.54
N ARG A 148 24.61 -10.46 2.30
CA ARG A 148 25.65 -11.46 2.04
C ARG A 148 25.07 -12.63 1.24
#